data_026a32e99704aeb16831de36a377e26a
#
_entry.id   026a32e99704aeb16831de36a377e26a
#
_cell.length_a   1.000
_cell.length_b   1.000
_cell.length_c   1.000
_cell.angle_alpha   90.00
_cell.angle_beta   90.00
_cell.angle_gamma   90.00
#
_symmetry.space_group_name_H-M   'P 1'
#
loop_
_entity.id
_entity.type
_entity.pdbx_description
1 polymer ?
#
loop_
_entity_poly.entity_id
_entity_poly.type
_entity_poly.pdbx_seq_one_letter_code
_entity_poly.pdbx_strand_id
1 'polypeptide(L)'
;MNSNLSAILSLHAELSLVLILLVALLADLFAGPLRRRWFHPAVCVLMALQIGLNLTPDTRALFGGMYVNTPFTSIVKSILSAGTLLIFLQSGEWLGRKDTHYKQGEFYVLTLATLLGMFFMVSAGHFLIFYIGLEMASIPMACLVALDKYRHHSAEAGAKFILSTMFSSALLLYGLSFIYGTSGTLYFADLPAMLQGSALQQFALVLFLAGMGFNCLLYTSPSPRDRQKSR
;
A
#
# COMPACT_ATOMS: atom_id res chain seq x y z
N MET A 1 13.13 -24.58 -14.87
CA MET A 1 11.90 -24.62 -14.05
C MET A 1 12.19 -24.37 -12.56
N ASN A 2 13.32 -24.86 -12.05
CA ASN A 2 13.70 -24.70 -10.63
C ASN A 2 14.11 -23.25 -10.22
N SER A 3 14.70 -22.46 -11.13
CA SER A 3 15.10 -21.07 -10.86
C SER A 3 13.90 -20.13 -10.64
N ASN A 4 12.81 -20.32 -11.36
CA ASN A 4 11.61 -19.51 -11.19
C ASN A 4 10.86 -19.86 -9.89
N LEU A 5 10.88 -21.14 -9.50
CA LEU A 5 10.27 -21.57 -8.24
C LEU A 5 11.02 -21.03 -7.02
N SER A 6 12.36 -21.05 -7.06
CA SER A 6 13.18 -20.47 -5.99
C SER A 6 13.03 -18.95 -5.90
N ALA A 7 12.85 -18.25 -7.04
CA ALA A 7 12.57 -16.83 -7.07
C ALA A 7 11.19 -16.50 -6.45
N ILE A 8 10.17 -17.31 -6.73
CA ILE A 8 8.84 -17.14 -6.12
C ILE A 8 8.89 -17.44 -4.62
N LEU A 9 9.56 -18.49 -4.20
CA LEU A 9 9.71 -18.83 -2.77
C LEU A 9 10.47 -17.77 -1.97
N SER A 10 11.31 -16.98 -2.61
CA SER A 10 12.01 -15.87 -1.94
C SER A 10 11.14 -14.64 -1.70
N LEU A 11 9.95 -14.57 -2.29
CA LEU A 11 8.90 -13.58 -1.99
C LEU A 11 8.01 -14.04 -0.80
N HIS A 12 8.59 -14.75 0.17
CA HIS A 12 7.82 -15.36 1.26
C HIS A 12 6.94 -14.36 2.03
N ALA A 13 7.42 -13.12 2.23
CA ALA A 13 6.69 -12.07 2.93
C ALA A 13 5.44 -11.61 2.16
N GLU A 14 5.56 -11.42 0.85
CA GLU A 14 4.45 -11.03 -0.03
C GLU A 14 3.50 -12.21 -0.25
N LEU A 15 4.04 -13.40 -0.48
CA LEU A 15 3.23 -14.60 -0.69
C LEU A 15 2.42 -14.97 0.56
N SER A 16 3.01 -14.87 1.75
CA SER A 16 2.27 -15.10 2.99
C SER A 16 1.17 -14.06 3.19
N LEU A 17 1.43 -12.78 2.86
CA LEU A 17 0.43 -11.73 2.92
C LEU A 17 -0.71 -11.93 1.90
N VAL A 18 -0.39 -12.35 0.67
CA VAL A 18 -1.38 -12.72 -0.35
C VAL A 18 -2.21 -13.91 0.13
N LEU A 19 -1.59 -14.91 0.75
CA LEU A 19 -2.29 -16.05 1.31
C LEU A 19 -3.26 -15.62 2.42
N ILE A 20 -2.84 -14.74 3.33
CA ILE A 20 -3.70 -14.18 4.38
C ILE A 20 -4.88 -13.42 3.76
N LEU A 21 -4.63 -12.62 2.73
CA LEU A 21 -5.67 -11.87 2.01
C LEU A 21 -6.69 -12.82 1.37
N LEU A 22 -6.22 -13.87 0.69
CA LEU A 22 -7.10 -14.87 0.08
C LEU A 22 -7.90 -15.63 1.13
N VAL A 23 -7.27 -16.04 2.24
CA VAL A 23 -7.97 -16.70 3.35
C VAL A 23 -9.02 -15.78 3.96
N ALA A 24 -8.70 -14.49 4.17
CA ALA A 24 -9.66 -13.50 4.67
C ALA A 24 -10.83 -13.31 3.70
N LEU A 25 -10.57 -13.22 2.40
CA LEU A 25 -11.60 -13.07 1.37
C LEU A 25 -12.53 -14.31 1.32
N LEU A 26 -11.95 -15.50 1.28
CA LEU A 26 -12.72 -16.74 1.26
C LEU A 26 -13.49 -16.96 2.56
N ALA A 27 -12.89 -16.63 3.69
CA ALA A 27 -13.57 -16.71 4.99
C ALA A 27 -14.75 -15.75 5.06
N ASP A 28 -14.65 -14.53 4.53
CA ASP A 28 -15.76 -13.58 4.48
C ASP A 28 -16.89 -14.08 3.55
N LEU A 29 -16.53 -14.64 2.38
CA LEU A 29 -17.49 -15.13 1.41
C LEU A 29 -18.30 -16.34 1.93
N PHE A 30 -17.65 -17.26 2.64
CA PHE A 30 -18.24 -18.51 3.13
C PHE A 30 -18.63 -18.47 4.61
N ALA A 31 -18.35 -17.39 5.34
CA ALA A 31 -18.62 -17.31 6.76
C ALA A 31 -20.10 -16.98 7.03
N GLY A 32 -20.81 -17.94 7.57
CA GLY A 32 -22.11 -17.71 8.20
C GLY A 32 -21.98 -16.87 9.49
N PRO A 33 -23.14 -16.39 10.07
CA PRO A 33 -23.17 -15.46 11.18
C PRO A 33 -22.42 -15.94 12.46
N LEU A 34 -22.32 -17.25 12.68
CA LEU A 34 -21.60 -17.82 13.83
C LEU A 34 -20.09 -17.77 13.66
N ARG A 35 -19.56 -17.93 12.45
CA ARG A 35 -18.13 -17.87 12.14
C ARG A 35 -17.57 -16.45 12.20
N ARG A 36 -18.38 -15.47 11.99
CA ARG A 36 -18.00 -14.04 11.97
C ARG A 36 -17.43 -13.55 13.29
N ARG A 37 -17.80 -14.17 14.42
CA ARG A 37 -17.24 -13.86 15.75
C ARG A 37 -15.75 -14.22 15.86
N TRP A 38 -15.30 -15.28 15.16
CA TRP A 38 -13.91 -15.73 15.18
C TRP A 38 -13.05 -15.08 14.09
N PHE A 39 -13.65 -14.36 13.17
CA PHE A 39 -12.97 -13.78 12.02
C PHE A 39 -11.96 -12.72 12.45
N HIS A 40 -12.35 -11.78 13.29
CA HIS A 40 -11.45 -10.74 13.82
C HIS A 40 -10.23 -11.31 14.55
N PRO A 41 -10.35 -12.17 15.58
CA PRO A 41 -9.18 -12.72 16.24
C PRO A 41 -8.33 -13.59 15.30
N ALA A 42 -8.92 -14.30 14.35
CA ALA A 42 -8.16 -15.10 13.40
C ALA A 42 -7.27 -14.22 12.50
N VAL A 43 -7.81 -13.13 11.95
CA VAL A 43 -7.01 -12.19 11.13
C VAL A 43 -5.90 -11.54 11.97
N CYS A 44 -6.16 -11.16 13.22
CA CYS A 44 -5.14 -10.61 14.11
C CYS A 44 -4.01 -11.61 14.38
N VAL A 45 -4.32 -12.90 14.62
CA VAL A 45 -3.31 -13.95 14.81
C VAL A 45 -2.49 -14.15 13.54
N LEU A 46 -3.14 -14.22 12.37
CA LEU A 46 -2.43 -14.34 11.08
C LEU A 46 -1.50 -13.15 10.83
N MET A 47 -1.91 -11.94 11.18
CA MET A 47 -1.05 -10.75 11.07
C MET A 47 0.11 -10.78 12.06
N ALA A 48 -0.07 -11.29 13.27
CA ALA A 48 1.02 -11.46 14.23
C ALA A 48 2.05 -12.49 13.71
N LEU A 49 1.61 -13.59 13.11
CA LEU A 49 2.48 -14.55 12.45
C LEU A 49 3.23 -13.93 11.25
N GLN A 50 2.57 -13.06 10.48
CA GLN A 50 3.19 -12.33 9.38
C GLN A 50 4.36 -11.46 9.86
N ILE A 51 4.24 -10.79 11.00
CA ILE A 51 5.34 -10.00 11.57
C ILE A 51 6.53 -10.90 11.88
N GLY A 52 6.31 -12.08 12.45
CA GLY A 52 7.36 -13.06 12.70
C GLY A 52 8.07 -13.54 11.44
N LEU A 53 7.32 -13.77 10.36
CA LEU A 53 7.87 -14.16 9.05
C LEU A 53 8.70 -13.04 8.41
N ASN A 54 8.29 -11.79 8.56
CA ASN A 54 9.02 -10.65 8.01
C ASN A 54 10.39 -10.42 8.68
N LEU A 55 10.58 -10.90 9.92
CA LEU A 55 11.84 -10.76 10.64
C LEU A 55 12.93 -11.71 10.14
N THR A 56 12.62 -12.67 9.26
CA THR A 56 13.63 -13.52 8.64
C THR A 56 14.38 -12.71 7.57
N PRO A 57 15.66 -12.36 7.79
CA PRO A 57 16.41 -11.55 6.84
C PRO A 57 16.75 -12.37 5.60
N ASP A 58 16.27 -11.95 4.45
CA ASP A 58 16.66 -12.50 3.15
C ASP A 58 17.19 -11.38 2.26
N THR A 59 18.45 -11.53 1.81
CA THR A 59 19.11 -10.52 0.97
C THR A 59 19.14 -11.05 -0.45
N ARG A 60 18.15 -10.67 -1.25
CA ARG A 60 18.04 -11.13 -2.65
C ARG A 60 17.54 -10.02 -3.56
N ALA A 61 18.13 -9.97 -4.75
CA ALA A 61 17.60 -9.22 -5.87
C ALA A 61 16.88 -10.18 -6.83
N LEU A 62 15.64 -9.90 -7.15
CA LEU A 62 14.79 -10.73 -8.00
C LEU A 62 14.39 -9.95 -9.25
N PHE A 63 13.99 -10.70 -10.28
CA PHE A 63 13.52 -10.12 -11.55
C PHE A 63 14.53 -9.12 -12.14
N GLY A 64 15.82 -9.49 -12.20
CA GLY A 64 16.87 -8.62 -12.75
C GLY A 64 17.16 -7.37 -11.92
N GLY A 65 16.86 -7.38 -10.60
CA GLY A 65 17.06 -6.22 -9.73
C GLY A 65 15.85 -5.29 -9.63
N MET A 66 14.74 -5.62 -10.27
CA MET A 66 13.50 -4.82 -10.15
C MET A 66 12.88 -4.89 -8.75
N TYR A 67 13.08 -6.02 -8.06
CA TYR A 67 12.67 -6.23 -6.68
C TYR A 67 13.89 -6.55 -5.83
N VAL A 68 14.08 -5.79 -4.76
CA VAL A 68 15.25 -5.90 -3.89
C VAL A 68 14.80 -6.08 -2.45
N ASN A 69 15.12 -7.23 -1.88
CA ASN A 69 14.90 -7.47 -0.46
C ASN A 69 16.23 -7.30 0.30
N THR A 70 16.21 -6.53 1.38
CA THR A 70 17.34 -6.25 2.26
C THR A 70 16.89 -6.41 3.72
N PRO A 71 17.80 -6.58 4.67
CA PRO A 71 17.42 -6.59 6.09
C PRO A 71 16.66 -5.31 6.51
N PHE A 72 17.01 -4.17 5.90
CA PHE A 72 16.32 -2.91 6.14
C PHE A 72 14.85 -2.96 5.65
N THR A 73 14.62 -3.46 4.43
CA THR A 73 13.25 -3.59 3.91
C THR A 73 12.41 -4.55 4.74
N SER A 74 13.00 -5.63 5.28
CA SER A 74 12.33 -6.57 6.18
C SER A 74 11.90 -5.91 7.49
N ILE A 75 12.74 -5.05 8.08
CA ILE A 75 12.39 -4.27 9.27
C ILE A 75 11.23 -3.32 8.96
N VAL A 76 11.28 -2.59 7.85
CA VAL A 76 10.22 -1.66 7.46
C VAL A 76 8.89 -2.40 7.23
N LYS A 77 8.91 -3.55 6.55
CA LYS A 77 7.73 -4.42 6.38
C LYS A 77 7.16 -4.89 7.73
N SER A 78 8.02 -5.22 8.67
CA SER A 78 7.60 -5.61 10.03
C SER A 78 6.91 -4.45 10.76
N ILE A 79 7.45 -3.24 10.66
CA ILE A 79 6.84 -2.02 11.23
C ILE A 79 5.46 -1.75 10.60
N LEU A 80 5.35 -1.84 9.27
CA LEU A 80 4.08 -1.65 8.57
C LEU A 80 3.05 -2.71 8.98
N SER A 81 3.47 -3.97 9.11
CA SER A 81 2.60 -5.07 9.57
C SER A 81 2.15 -4.85 11.01
N ALA A 82 3.05 -4.38 11.89
CA ALA A 82 2.72 -4.05 13.28
C ALA A 82 1.72 -2.89 13.36
N GLY A 83 1.91 -1.84 12.55
CA GLY A 83 0.95 -0.74 12.43
C GLY A 83 -0.43 -1.22 11.96
N THR A 84 -0.47 -2.10 10.96
CA THR A 84 -1.73 -2.70 10.47
C THR A 84 -2.40 -3.56 11.54
N LEU A 85 -1.61 -4.34 12.32
CA LEU A 85 -2.14 -5.10 13.45
C LEU A 85 -2.77 -4.20 14.50
N LEU A 86 -2.14 -3.07 14.85
CA LEU A 86 -2.70 -2.09 15.78
C LEU A 86 -4.03 -1.52 15.26
N ILE A 87 -4.12 -1.21 13.96
CA ILE A 87 -5.37 -0.76 13.33
C ILE A 87 -6.45 -1.84 13.47
N PHE A 88 -6.12 -3.11 13.23
CA PHE A 88 -7.07 -4.22 13.39
C PHE A 88 -7.54 -4.36 14.83
N LEU A 89 -6.65 -4.29 15.80
CA LEU A 89 -7.01 -4.36 17.22
C LEU A 89 -7.95 -3.21 17.62
N GLN A 90 -7.65 -1.99 17.17
CA GLN A 90 -8.47 -0.81 17.45
C GLN A 90 -9.83 -0.84 16.75
N SER A 91 -9.89 -1.38 15.53
CA SER A 91 -11.11 -1.43 14.73
C SER A 91 -12.12 -2.48 15.23
N GLY A 92 -11.70 -3.44 16.07
CA GLY A 92 -12.51 -4.56 16.52
C GLY A 92 -13.81 -4.13 17.20
N GLU A 93 -13.79 -3.12 18.05
CA GLU A 93 -14.99 -2.59 18.72
C GLU A 93 -15.95 -1.91 17.73
N TRP A 94 -15.42 -1.18 16.78
CA TRP A 94 -16.24 -0.50 15.75
C TRP A 94 -16.89 -1.51 14.80
N LEU A 95 -16.14 -2.50 14.35
CA LEU A 95 -16.60 -3.57 13.47
C LEU A 95 -17.55 -4.54 14.17
N GLY A 96 -17.54 -4.63 15.50
CA GLY A 96 -18.45 -5.43 16.31
C GLY A 96 -19.87 -4.84 16.42
N ARG A 97 -20.09 -3.58 16.05
CA ARG A 97 -21.41 -2.93 16.11
C ARG A 97 -22.35 -3.49 15.05
N LYS A 98 -23.66 -3.55 15.38
CA LYS A 98 -24.68 -4.10 14.48
C LYS A 98 -24.75 -3.40 13.12
N ASP A 99 -24.45 -2.10 13.08
CA ASP A 99 -24.52 -1.26 11.87
C ASP A 99 -23.31 -1.44 10.94
N THR A 100 -22.19 -1.95 11.45
CA THR A 100 -20.93 -2.05 10.70
C THR A 100 -20.45 -3.48 10.51
N HIS A 101 -21.08 -4.42 11.18
CA HIS A 101 -20.67 -5.83 11.21
C HIS A 101 -20.59 -6.49 9.81
N TYR A 102 -21.44 -6.10 8.87
CA TYR A 102 -21.42 -6.64 7.50
C TYR A 102 -20.25 -6.13 6.64
N LYS A 103 -19.57 -5.06 7.06
CA LYS A 103 -18.42 -4.46 6.37
C LYS A 103 -17.08 -5.03 6.82
N GLN A 104 -17.11 -5.95 7.77
CA GLN A 104 -15.91 -6.47 8.43
C GLN A 104 -14.92 -7.12 7.43
N GLY A 105 -15.43 -7.97 6.52
CA GLY A 105 -14.62 -8.61 5.52
C GLY A 105 -14.02 -7.63 4.51
N GLU A 106 -14.85 -6.71 3.99
CA GLU A 106 -14.38 -5.67 3.07
C GLU A 106 -13.27 -4.83 3.71
N PHE A 107 -13.41 -4.47 4.98
CA PHE A 107 -12.40 -3.70 5.72
C PHE A 107 -11.06 -4.42 5.80
N TYR A 108 -11.05 -5.70 6.20
CA TYR A 108 -9.80 -6.47 6.33
C TYR A 108 -9.14 -6.73 4.97
N VAL A 109 -9.91 -7.13 3.96
CA VAL A 109 -9.38 -7.40 2.62
C VAL A 109 -8.75 -6.14 2.01
N LEU A 110 -9.44 -5.01 2.07
CA LEU A 110 -8.93 -3.74 1.53
C LEU A 110 -7.68 -3.26 2.29
N THR A 111 -7.66 -3.38 3.62
CA THR A 111 -6.49 -3.00 4.42
C THR A 111 -5.29 -3.90 4.12
N LEU A 112 -5.50 -5.22 3.97
CA LEU A 112 -4.44 -6.16 3.58
C LEU A 112 -3.93 -5.89 2.16
N ALA A 113 -4.80 -5.53 1.23
CA ALA A 113 -4.41 -5.15 -0.14
C ALA A 113 -3.57 -3.86 -0.14
N THR A 114 -3.93 -2.87 0.68
CA THR A 114 -3.12 -1.66 0.89
C THR A 114 -1.74 -2.00 1.46
N LEU A 115 -1.67 -2.87 2.46
CA LEU A 115 -0.39 -3.32 3.05
C LEU A 115 0.48 -4.05 2.01
N LEU A 116 -0.12 -4.88 1.15
CA LEU A 116 0.60 -5.56 0.07
C LEU A 116 1.21 -4.55 -0.91
N GLY A 117 0.47 -3.51 -1.29
CA GLY A 117 1.00 -2.41 -2.11
C GLY A 117 2.20 -1.71 -1.45
N MET A 118 2.12 -1.45 -0.14
CA MET A 118 3.25 -0.88 0.61
C MET A 118 4.48 -1.80 0.63
N PHE A 119 4.29 -3.13 0.70
CA PHE A 119 5.40 -4.08 0.62
C PHE A 119 6.13 -4.01 -0.71
N PHE A 120 5.39 -3.93 -1.82
CA PHE A 120 5.99 -3.75 -3.15
C PHE A 120 6.73 -2.42 -3.27
N MET A 121 6.19 -1.32 -2.72
CA MET A 121 6.88 -0.03 -2.72
C MET A 121 8.21 -0.08 -1.97
N VAL A 122 8.24 -0.69 -0.79
CA VAL A 122 9.43 -0.79 0.07
C VAL A 122 10.53 -1.64 -0.57
N SER A 123 10.15 -2.67 -1.32
CA SER A 123 11.09 -3.57 -1.99
C SER A 123 11.36 -3.22 -3.46
N ALA A 124 10.88 -2.07 -3.93
CA ALA A 124 11.08 -1.66 -5.31
C ALA A 124 12.56 -1.31 -5.57
N GLY A 125 13.19 -1.96 -6.54
CA GLY A 125 14.47 -1.59 -7.14
C GLY A 125 14.31 -0.84 -8.46
N HIS A 126 13.08 -0.70 -8.94
CA HIS A 126 12.73 -0.11 -10.22
C HIS A 126 11.47 0.75 -10.08
N PHE A 127 11.43 1.90 -10.76
CA PHE A 127 10.30 2.82 -10.65
C PHE A 127 8.95 2.22 -11.03
N LEU A 128 8.90 1.26 -11.95
CA LEU A 128 7.64 0.60 -12.31
C LEU A 128 7.07 -0.21 -11.14
N ILE A 129 7.92 -0.96 -10.42
CA ILE A 129 7.48 -1.71 -9.23
C ILE A 129 7.02 -0.76 -8.14
N PHE A 130 7.75 0.35 -7.93
CA PHE A 130 7.36 1.39 -7.01
C PHE A 130 5.98 1.97 -7.36
N TYR A 131 5.76 2.31 -8.64
CA TYR A 131 4.49 2.86 -9.12
C TYR A 131 3.33 1.87 -8.97
N ILE A 132 3.54 0.61 -9.35
CA ILE A 132 2.52 -0.44 -9.17
C ILE A 132 2.18 -0.62 -7.70
N GLY A 133 3.18 -0.65 -6.82
CA GLY A 133 2.98 -0.72 -5.36
C GLY A 133 2.17 0.47 -4.82
N LEU A 134 2.45 1.68 -5.33
CA LEU A 134 1.74 2.90 -4.97
C LEU A 134 0.26 2.83 -5.37
N GLU A 135 -0.04 2.37 -6.59
CA GLU A 135 -1.43 2.21 -7.04
C GLU A 135 -2.16 1.09 -6.27
N MET A 136 -1.47 -0.02 -6.01
CA MET A 136 -2.01 -1.11 -5.18
C MET A 136 -2.28 -0.68 -3.74
N ALA A 137 -1.59 0.32 -3.22
CA ALA A 137 -1.85 0.87 -1.90
C ALA A 137 -2.99 1.90 -1.92
N SER A 138 -3.02 2.79 -2.92
CA SER A 138 -3.93 3.94 -2.96
C SER A 138 -5.36 3.58 -3.35
N ILE A 139 -5.56 2.65 -4.30
CA ILE A 139 -6.92 2.27 -4.76
C ILE A 139 -7.74 1.59 -3.65
N PRO A 140 -7.23 0.57 -2.93
CA PRO A 140 -7.98 -0.01 -1.81
C PRO A 140 -8.19 0.99 -0.67
N MET A 141 -7.24 1.92 -0.45
CA MET A 141 -7.41 2.99 0.54
C MET A 141 -8.56 3.93 0.17
N ALA A 142 -8.72 4.28 -1.11
CA ALA A 142 -9.87 5.04 -1.59
C ALA A 142 -11.20 4.31 -1.30
N CYS A 143 -11.22 3.00 -1.50
CA CYS A 143 -12.38 2.16 -1.18
C CYS A 143 -12.66 2.13 0.34
N LEU A 144 -11.61 2.11 1.17
CA LEU A 144 -11.75 2.19 2.64
C LEU A 144 -12.34 3.52 3.08
N VAL A 145 -11.94 4.65 2.49
CA VAL A 145 -12.52 5.96 2.76
C VAL A 145 -14.01 5.99 2.41
N ALA A 146 -14.40 5.30 1.33
CA ALA A 146 -15.79 5.17 0.89
C ALA A 146 -16.54 3.98 1.52
N LEU A 147 -15.99 3.29 2.52
CA LEU A 147 -16.53 2.04 3.06
C LEU A 147 -17.97 2.18 3.57
N ASP A 148 -18.33 3.35 4.11
CA ASP A 148 -19.69 3.65 4.53
C ASP A 148 -20.52 4.28 3.40
N LYS A 149 -20.72 3.51 2.33
CA LYS A 149 -21.40 3.94 1.09
C LYS A 149 -22.83 4.49 1.27
N TYR A 150 -23.46 4.19 2.38
CA TYR A 150 -24.82 4.72 2.70
C TYR A 150 -24.78 6.13 3.29
N ARG A 151 -23.61 6.62 3.70
CA ARG A 151 -23.42 7.99 4.16
C ARG A 151 -22.89 8.86 3.03
N HIS A 152 -23.65 9.87 2.65
CA HIS A 152 -23.28 10.80 1.56
C HIS A 152 -21.86 11.36 1.74
N HIS A 153 -21.48 11.76 2.95
CA HIS A 153 -20.14 12.28 3.23
C HIS A 153 -19.02 11.27 2.99
N SER A 154 -19.25 9.98 3.21
CA SER A 154 -18.25 8.94 2.97
C SER A 154 -18.03 8.72 1.46
N ALA A 155 -19.11 8.67 0.69
CA ALA A 155 -19.05 8.54 -0.77
C ALA A 155 -18.36 9.76 -1.41
N GLU A 156 -18.70 10.97 -0.94
CA GLU A 156 -18.05 12.21 -1.39
C GLU A 156 -16.57 12.24 -1.05
N ALA A 157 -16.20 11.86 0.19
CA ALA A 157 -14.81 11.78 0.61
C ALA A 157 -14.01 10.78 -0.23
N GLY A 158 -14.56 9.60 -0.50
CA GLY A 158 -13.94 8.60 -1.36
C GLY A 158 -13.74 9.10 -2.80
N ALA A 159 -14.75 9.76 -3.37
CA ALA A 159 -14.64 10.33 -4.70
C ALA A 159 -13.56 11.42 -4.79
N LYS A 160 -13.50 12.32 -3.81
CA LYS A 160 -12.45 13.35 -3.73
C LYS A 160 -11.07 12.72 -3.57
N PHE A 161 -10.96 11.70 -2.73
CA PHE A 161 -9.70 10.99 -2.50
C PHE A 161 -9.20 10.33 -3.79
N ILE A 162 -10.04 9.55 -4.50
CA ILE A 162 -9.61 8.86 -5.72
C ILE A 162 -9.26 9.84 -6.85
N LEU A 163 -10.02 10.93 -7.01
CA LEU A 163 -9.70 11.95 -8.01
C LEU A 163 -8.35 12.63 -7.72
N SER A 164 -8.08 12.94 -6.46
CA SER A 164 -6.81 13.54 -6.04
C SER A 164 -5.64 12.59 -6.26
N THR A 165 -5.78 11.31 -5.88
CA THR A 165 -4.72 10.30 -6.08
C THR A 165 -4.47 10.02 -7.55
N MET A 166 -5.51 9.90 -8.39
CA MET A 166 -5.36 9.70 -9.84
C MET A 166 -4.62 10.87 -10.52
N PHE A 167 -4.95 12.10 -10.15
CA PHE A 167 -4.23 13.28 -10.66
C PHE A 167 -2.76 13.26 -10.24
N SER A 168 -2.51 12.95 -8.98
CA SER A 168 -1.17 12.80 -8.40
C SER A 168 -0.33 11.75 -9.11
N SER A 169 -0.92 10.56 -9.33
CA SER A 169 -0.30 9.44 -10.04
C SER A 169 -0.01 9.78 -11.50
N ALA A 170 -0.89 10.54 -12.16
CA ALA A 170 -0.65 11.02 -13.53
C ALA A 170 0.56 11.95 -13.60
N LEU A 171 0.70 12.90 -12.67
CA LEU A 171 1.86 13.78 -12.59
C LEU A 171 3.16 12.99 -12.33
N LEU A 172 3.11 12.03 -11.42
CA LEU A 172 4.24 11.18 -11.09
C LEU A 172 4.68 10.36 -12.31
N LEU A 173 3.74 9.71 -12.99
CA LEU A 173 4.01 8.91 -14.19
C LEU A 173 4.55 9.77 -15.33
N TYR A 174 4.02 10.99 -15.49
CA TYR A 174 4.52 11.94 -16.47
C TYR A 174 5.96 12.36 -16.18
N GLY A 175 6.28 12.65 -14.91
CA GLY A 175 7.66 12.89 -14.47
C GLY A 175 8.59 11.70 -14.74
N LEU A 176 8.14 10.47 -14.45
CA LEU A 176 8.89 9.24 -14.76
C LEU A 176 9.15 9.06 -16.26
N SER A 177 8.21 9.44 -17.12
CA SER A 177 8.38 9.39 -18.57
C SER A 177 9.54 10.28 -19.04
N PHE A 178 9.67 11.49 -18.49
CA PHE A 178 10.80 12.37 -18.79
C PHE A 178 12.12 11.85 -18.20
N ILE A 179 12.10 11.28 -16.99
CA ILE A 179 13.29 10.63 -16.41
C ILE A 179 13.78 9.52 -17.36
N TYR A 180 12.88 8.64 -17.78
CA TYR A 180 13.21 7.57 -18.70
C TYR A 180 13.72 8.09 -20.07
N GLY A 181 13.03 9.09 -20.64
CA GLY A 181 13.41 9.70 -21.92
C GLY A 181 14.80 10.33 -21.94
N THR A 182 15.30 10.78 -20.75
CA THR A 182 16.61 11.41 -20.62
C THR A 182 17.72 10.51 -20.11
N SER A 183 17.39 9.49 -19.30
CA SER A 183 18.35 8.58 -18.69
C SER A 183 18.43 7.22 -19.38
N GLY A 184 17.35 6.80 -20.07
CA GLY A 184 17.24 5.47 -20.69
C GLY A 184 17.05 4.33 -19.68
N THR A 185 16.97 4.62 -18.37
CA THR A 185 16.82 3.63 -17.31
C THR A 185 15.79 4.07 -16.26
N LEU A 186 15.16 3.09 -15.62
CA LEU A 186 14.26 3.30 -14.48
C LEU A 186 14.74 2.51 -13.24
N TYR A 187 15.91 1.93 -13.27
CA TYR A 187 16.54 1.29 -12.11
C TYR A 187 17.09 2.34 -11.16
N PHE A 188 16.79 2.21 -9.87
CA PHE A 188 17.28 3.14 -8.86
C PHE A 188 18.81 3.13 -8.75
N ALA A 189 19.45 1.97 -8.99
CA ALA A 189 20.90 1.83 -8.92
C ALA A 189 21.63 2.60 -10.03
N ASP A 190 21.06 2.67 -11.25
CA ASP A 190 21.69 3.25 -12.42
C ASP A 190 21.43 4.77 -12.53
N LEU A 191 20.34 5.23 -11.94
CA LEU A 191 19.86 6.60 -12.10
C LEU A 191 20.88 7.66 -11.68
N PRO A 192 21.59 7.54 -10.52
CA PRO A 192 22.57 8.55 -10.09
C PRO A 192 23.68 8.81 -11.10
N ALA A 193 24.11 7.78 -11.86
CA ALA A 193 25.14 7.89 -12.88
C ALA A 193 24.64 8.55 -14.17
N MET A 194 23.34 8.50 -14.44
CA MET A 194 22.71 9.01 -15.67
C MET A 194 22.11 10.42 -15.51
N LEU A 195 22.02 10.94 -14.29
CA LEU A 195 21.50 12.28 -14.03
C LEU A 195 22.60 13.32 -14.27
N GLN A 196 22.47 14.05 -15.37
CA GLN A 196 23.41 15.11 -15.80
C GLN A 196 22.96 16.52 -15.41
N GLY A 197 21.81 16.66 -14.72
CA GLY A 197 21.28 17.94 -14.27
C GLY A 197 20.70 18.81 -15.41
N SER A 198 20.30 18.22 -16.53
CA SER A 198 19.66 18.95 -17.63
C SER A 198 18.34 19.59 -17.18
N ALA A 199 17.93 20.70 -17.85
CA ALA A 199 16.68 21.39 -17.54
C ALA A 199 15.46 20.44 -17.60
N LEU A 200 15.48 19.49 -18.53
CA LEU A 200 14.42 18.49 -18.65
C LEU A 200 14.39 17.51 -17.49
N GLN A 201 15.56 17.10 -16.97
CA GLN A 201 15.66 16.26 -15.78
C GLN A 201 15.21 16.99 -14.51
N GLN A 202 15.54 18.29 -14.39
CA GLN A 202 15.05 19.12 -13.28
C GLN A 202 13.52 19.26 -13.32
N PHE A 203 12.96 19.50 -14.51
CA PHE A 203 11.50 19.54 -14.69
C PHE A 203 10.84 18.19 -14.33
N ALA A 204 11.42 17.07 -14.77
CA ALA A 204 10.97 15.74 -14.44
C ALA A 204 10.97 15.48 -12.93
N LEU A 205 12.02 15.93 -12.23
CA LEU A 205 12.12 15.83 -10.78
C LEU A 205 11.03 16.64 -10.08
N VAL A 206 10.76 17.86 -10.54
CA VAL A 206 9.67 18.69 -9.99
C VAL A 206 8.31 18.00 -10.15
N LEU A 207 8.03 17.44 -11.32
CA LEU A 207 6.77 16.69 -11.55
C LEU A 207 6.68 15.46 -10.67
N PHE A 208 7.77 14.71 -10.54
CA PHE A 208 7.81 13.52 -9.69
C PHE A 208 7.58 13.86 -8.22
N LEU A 209 8.28 14.87 -7.70
CA LEU A 209 8.12 15.34 -6.32
C LEU A 209 6.73 15.95 -6.07
N ALA A 210 6.18 16.69 -7.03
CA ALA A 210 4.82 17.19 -6.96
C ALA A 210 3.82 16.04 -6.88
N GLY A 211 3.93 15.04 -7.78
CA GLY A 211 3.08 13.85 -7.76
C GLY A 211 3.17 13.09 -6.43
N MET A 212 4.37 12.84 -5.93
CA MET A 212 4.54 12.21 -4.60
C MET A 212 3.94 13.04 -3.47
N GLY A 213 4.20 14.35 -3.48
CA GLY A 213 3.72 15.26 -2.45
C GLY A 213 2.20 15.33 -2.39
N PHE A 214 1.53 15.40 -3.54
CA PHE A 214 0.07 15.35 -3.60
C PHE A 214 -0.50 14.01 -3.13
N ASN A 215 0.17 12.90 -3.42
CA ASN A 215 -0.29 11.58 -3.01
C ASN A 215 -0.10 11.33 -1.50
N CYS A 216 0.97 11.85 -0.90
CA CYS A 216 1.32 11.54 0.48
C CYS A 216 0.85 12.56 1.53
N LEU A 217 0.94 13.86 1.30
CA LEU A 217 0.95 14.82 2.41
C LEU A 217 0.42 16.24 2.13
N LEU A 218 0.28 16.66 0.88
CA LEU A 218 -0.13 18.04 0.58
C LEU A 218 -1.63 18.29 0.78
N TYR A 219 -2.40 17.23 1.06
CA TYR A 219 -3.77 17.39 1.50
C TYR A 219 -3.79 17.68 3.00
N THR A 220 -3.57 18.93 3.36
CA THR A 220 -3.81 19.40 4.72
C THR A 220 -5.31 19.36 4.97
N SER A 221 -5.78 18.32 5.66
CA SER A 221 -7.10 18.39 6.28
C SER A 221 -7.12 19.65 7.17
N PRO A 222 -8.17 20.48 7.10
CA PRO A 222 -8.24 21.68 7.93
C PRO A 222 -8.05 21.26 9.39
N SER A 223 -7.02 21.82 10.01
CA SER A 223 -6.71 21.58 11.41
C SER A 223 -7.95 21.93 12.26
N PRO A 224 -8.22 21.27 13.39
CA PRO A 224 -9.23 21.69 14.34
C PRO A 224 -9.14 23.16 14.73
N ARG A 225 -7.95 23.76 14.64
CA ARG A 225 -7.71 25.20 14.86
C ARG A 225 -8.30 26.08 13.75
N ASP A 226 -8.37 25.60 12.52
CA ASP A 226 -8.93 26.37 11.40
C ASP A 226 -10.46 26.43 11.46
N ARG A 227 -11.11 25.42 12.07
CA ARG A 227 -12.55 25.43 12.35
C ARG A 227 -12.96 26.45 13.42
N GLN A 228 -12.07 26.84 14.32
CA GLN A 228 -12.36 27.85 15.35
C GLN A 228 -12.33 29.28 14.80
N LYS A 229 -11.65 29.53 13.67
CA LYS A 229 -11.59 30.87 13.05
C LYS A 229 -12.77 31.17 12.10
N SER A 230 -13.60 30.19 11.79
CA SER A 230 -14.78 30.35 10.90
C SER A 230 -16.11 30.41 11.63
N ARG A 231 -16.11 30.65 12.98
CA ARG A 231 -17.32 30.93 13.77
C ARG A 231 -17.33 32.36 14.26
#